data_be474d9284c843286b00ef19779de183
#
_entry.id   be474d9284c843286b00ef19779de183
#
_cell.length_a   1.000
_cell.length_b   1.000
_cell.length_c   1.000
_cell.angle_alpha   90.00
_cell.angle_beta   90.00
_cell.angle_gamma   90.00
#
_symmetry.space_group_name_H-M   'P 1'
#
loop_
_entity.id
_entity.type
_entity.pdbx_description
1 polymer ?
#
loop_
_entity_poly.entity_id
_entity_poly.type
_entity_poly.pdbx_seq_one_letter_code
_entity_poly.pdbx_strand_id
1 'polypeptide(L)'
;MENENIDLLISDQRMPEMSGVELFEQVQAKFPDIIRILITAYSDLDTIVDAVNRGKIYYFIPKPWRQEEFRLIMDRALETSWLLKENRRLEEERMRLALLEEEREKEVAVARMVSLRNQLNPHFLFNSFSTIYSLVNTDSERARSYVLKLSRFYRDLLEEHSDDLATIMAEVDLASRFVELQQVRFGSCLTLTYATETFNKGYLPVQSLLLLVENAIKHNIATLEAPLSIQMSIRDGYFFVENPYQLRSEKIERIGLGQLNLVSRFELLGSEPPKFGIQNGVYYARLPIIYR
;
A
#
# COMPACT_ATOMS: atom_id res chain seq x y z
N MET A 1 38.29 20.37 20.60
CA MET A 1 36.94 20.70 20.07
C MET A 1 36.34 19.58 19.24
N GLU A 2 37.10 18.70 18.64
CA GLU A 2 36.55 17.59 17.82
C GLU A 2 35.94 16.44 18.62
N ASN A 3 36.22 16.33 19.93
CA ASN A 3 35.75 15.24 20.80
C ASN A 3 34.85 15.66 21.95
N GLU A 4 34.47 16.93 22.08
CA GLU A 4 33.66 17.44 23.18
C GLU A 4 32.47 18.22 22.65
N ASN A 5 31.27 18.01 23.26
CA ASN A 5 30.08 18.78 22.99
C ASN A 5 30.21 20.17 23.65
N ILE A 6 30.62 21.17 22.90
CA ILE A 6 30.74 22.54 23.35
C ILE A 6 29.50 23.33 22.91
N ASP A 7 28.77 23.89 23.85
CA ASP A 7 27.58 24.71 23.62
C ASP A 7 27.89 26.19 23.45
N LEU A 8 28.93 26.64 24.14
CA LEU A 8 29.27 28.03 24.25
C LEU A 8 30.81 28.19 24.22
N LEU A 9 31.29 29.17 23.48
CA LEU A 9 32.71 29.59 23.46
C LEU A 9 32.81 31.05 23.87
N ILE A 10 33.68 31.30 24.90
CA ILE A 10 33.99 32.64 25.37
C ILE A 10 35.46 32.94 25.05
N SER A 11 35.73 34.07 24.46
CA SER A 11 37.11 34.53 24.14
C SER A 11 37.32 35.97 24.47
N ASP A 12 38.52 36.31 24.87
CA ASP A 12 38.96 37.71 24.90
C ASP A 12 39.22 38.22 23.45
N GLN A 13 38.96 39.51 23.18
CA GLN A 13 39.27 40.12 21.90
C GLN A 13 40.77 40.23 21.68
N ARG A 14 41.54 40.53 22.71
CA ARG A 14 42.99 40.70 22.59
C ARG A 14 43.70 39.47 23.14
N MET A 15 44.17 38.64 22.24
CA MET A 15 44.98 37.46 22.58
C MET A 15 46.30 37.50 21.79
N PRO A 16 47.38 36.85 22.33
CA PRO A 16 48.58 36.62 21.53
C PRO A 16 48.24 35.80 20.29
N GLU A 17 48.87 36.08 19.16
CA GLU A 17 48.75 35.32 17.88
C GLU A 17 47.51 35.62 17.04
N MET A 18 46.27 35.64 17.63
CA MET A 18 45.04 35.97 16.88
C MET A 18 44.02 36.69 17.77
N SER A 19 43.16 37.48 17.16
CA SER A 19 42.04 38.13 17.86
C SER A 19 40.89 37.16 18.15
N GLY A 20 40.05 37.48 19.14
CA GLY A 20 38.84 36.72 19.42
C GLY A 20 37.87 36.62 18.24
N VAL A 21 37.76 37.70 17.44
CA VAL A 21 36.93 37.70 16.21
C VAL A 21 37.48 36.73 15.18
N GLU A 22 38.79 36.71 14.93
CA GLU A 22 39.42 35.76 13.99
C GLU A 22 39.24 34.32 14.44
N LEU A 23 39.35 34.01 15.75
CA LEU A 23 39.02 32.71 16.31
C LEU A 23 37.57 32.30 16.01
N PHE A 24 36.63 33.24 16.23
CA PHE A 24 35.21 32.97 16.00
C PHE A 24 34.84 32.76 14.51
N GLU A 25 35.56 33.40 13.58
CA GLU A 25 35.42 33.12 12.15
C GLU A 25 35.78 31.66 11.81
N GLN A 26 36.87 31.17 12.36
CA GLN A 26 37.30 29.78 12.17
C GLN A 26 36.35 28.76 12.82
N VAL A 27 35.85 29.10 14.02
CA VAL A 27 34.88 28.27 14.72
C VAL A 27 33.53 28.25 14.02
N GLN A 28 33.05 29.38 13.53
CA GLN A 28 31.77 29.43 12.79
C GLN A 28 31.79 28.60 11.52
N ALA A 29 32.90 28.56 10.79
CA ALA A 29 33.03 27.78 9.58
C ALA A 29 32.94 26.27 9.82
N LYS A 30 33.43 25.80 10.99
CA LYS A 30 33.46 24.36 11.33
C LYS A 30 32.33 23.94 12.26
N PHE A 31 31.87 24.83 13.13
CA PHE A 31 30.91 24.58 14.21
C PHE A 31 29.90 25.75 14.31
N PRO A 32 28.99 25.89 13.36
CA PRO A 32 28.09 27.04 13.26
C PRO A 32 27.17 27.18 14.48
N ASP A 33 26.84 26.07 15.12
CA ASP A 33 25.85 26.02 16.25
C ASP A 33 26.44 26.43 17.61
N ILE A 34 27.76 26.59 17.71
CA ILE A 34 28.39 27.05 18.94
C ILE A 34 28.07 28.54 19.15
N ILE A 35 27.50 28.87 20.30
CA ILE A 35 27.30 30.27 20.70
C ILE A 35 28.63 30.92 21.04
N ARG A 36 28.93 32.09 20.46
CA ARG A 36 30.23 32.78 20.58
C ARG A 36 30.03 34.10 21.31
N ILE A 37 30.70 34.25 22.46
CA ILE A 37 30.65 35.43 23.31
C ILE A 37 32.04 36.04 23.39
N LEU A 38 32.16 37.32 23.06
CA LEU A 38 33.42 38.08 23.10
C LEU A 38 33.53 38.89 24.38
N ILE A 39 34.69 38.82 25.02
CA ILE A 39 35.01 39.70 26.14
C ILE A 39 35.95 40.79 25.58
N THR A 40 35.68 42.08 25.91
CA THR A 40 36.37 43.18 25.26
C THR A 40 36.54 44.42 26.17
N ALA A 41 37.53 45.28 25.85
CA ALA A 41 37.67 46.58 26.47
C ALA A 41 36.84 47.63 25.66
N TYR A 42 36.44 48.71 26.30
CA TYR A 42 35.66 49.80 25.67
C TYR A 42 36.30 50.42 24.42
N SER A 43 37.62 50.31 24.26
CA SER A 43 38.36 50.87 23.12
C SER A 43 38.18 50.15 21.79
N ASP A 44 37.53 48.96 21.80
CA ASP A 44 37.45 48.09 20.61
C ASP A 44 36.00 48.00 20.05
N LEU A 45 35.09 48.87 20.48
CA LEU A 45 33.65 48.79 20.19
C LEU A 45 33.31 48.85 18.71
N ASP A 46 33.97 49.65 17.88
CA ASP A 46 33.68 49.78 16.45
C ASP A 46 33.95 48.45 15.68
N THR A 47 35.01 47.74 16.03
CA THR A 47 35.36 46.46 15.45
C THR A 47 34.35 45.36 15.86
N ILE A 48 33.80 45.48 17.06
CA ILE A 48 32.84 44.52 17.61
C ILE A 48 31.47 44.70 16.96
N VAL A 49 31.02 45.93 16.75
CA VAL A 49 29.73 46.18 16.08
C VAL A 49 29.72 45.57 14.69
N ASP A 50 30.83 45.68 13.95
CA ASP A 50 30.97 45.00 12.65
C ASP A 50 30.92 43.46 12.77
N ALA A 51 31.54 42.89 13.76
CA ALA A 51 31.54 41.44 13.98
C ALA A 51 30.17 40.90 14.43
N VAL A 52 29.41 41.66 15.24
CA VAL A 52 28.00 41.32 15.58
C VAL A 52 27.13 41.40 14.33
N ASN A 53 27.21 42.47 13.56
CA ASN A 53 26.40 42.69 12.35
C ASN A 53 26.65 41.61 11.26
N ARG A 54 27.85 41.06 11.20
CA ARG A 54 28.21 39.98 10.28
C ARG A 54 27.79 38.59 10.82
N GLY A 55 27.11 38.51 11.99
CA GLY A 55 26.66 37.26 12.61
C GLY A 55 27.76 36.35 13.17
N LYS A 56 28.98 36.92 13.35
CA LYS A 56 30.16 36.18 13.85
C LYS A 56 30.15 35.95 15.35
N ILE A 57 29.53 36.84 16.12
CA ILE A 57 29.40 36.73 17.58
C ILE A 57 27.94 36.87 17.98
N TYR A 58 27.55 36.14 19.03
CA TYR A 58 26.21 36.21 19.61
C TYR A 58 26.04 37.41 20.52
N TYR A 59 27.06 37.65 21.36
CA TYR A 59 27.07 38.75 22.29
C TYR A 59 28.50 39.17 22.62
N PHE A 60 28.66 40.39 23.14
CA PHE A 60 29.94 40.86 23.71
C PHE A 60 29.74 41.37 25.14
N ILE A 61 30.77 41.18 25.96
CA ILE A 61 30.80 41.58 27.35
C ILE A 61 31.93 42.60 27.57
N PRO A 62 31.60 43.87 27.91
CA PRO A 62 32.62 44.86 28.15
C PRO A 62 33.34 44.63 29.52
N LYS A 63 34.65 44.90 29.54
CA LYS A 63 35.43 44.91 30.78
C LYS A 63 35.40 46.32 31.40
N PRO A 64 35.24 46.45 32.75
CA PRO A 64 34.91 45.42 33.75
C PRO A 64 33.42 45.09 33.72
N TRP A 65 33.06 43.83 33.89
CA TRP A 65 31.65 43.39 33.91
C TRP A 65 31.12 43.22 35.35
N ARG A 66 29.80 43.31 35.51
CA ARG A 66 29.11 42.95 36.75
C ARG A 66 28.78 41.44 36.76
N GLN A 67 28.91 40.79 37.87
CA GLN A 67 28.66 39.38 38.01
C GLN A 67 27.22 38.99 37.59
N GLU A 68 26.24 39.82 37.92
CA GLU A 68 24.83 39.61 37.60
C GLU A 68 24.58 39.69 36.10
N GLU A 69 25.17 40.67 35.41
CA GLU A 69 25.07 40.83 33.95
C GLU A 69 25.73 39.69 33.22
N PHE A 70 26.90 39.26 33.64
CA PHE A 70 27.61 38.13 33.09
C PHE A 70 26.75 36.87 33.21
N ARG A 71 26.20 36.56 34.38
CA ARG A 71 25.34 35.41 34.61
C ARG A 71 24.11 35.44 33.70
N LEU A 72 23.40 36.55 33.57
CA LEU A 72 22.23 36.70 32.74
C LEU A 72 22.54 36.42 31.26
N ILE A 73 23.68 36.91 30.75
CA ILE A 73 24.14 36.68 29.39
C ILE A 73 24.42 35.19 29.18
N MET A 74 25.09 34.52 30.14
CA MET A 74 25.38 33.10 30.05
C MET A 74 24.10 32.25 30.04
N ASP A 75 23.16 32.53 30.92
CA ASP A 75 21.91 31.79 31.02
C ASP A 75 21.12 31.91 29.68
N ARG A 76 21.02 33.11 29.13
CA ARG A 76 20.37 33.32 27.81
C ARG A 76 21.10 32.65 26.65
N ALA A 77 22.43 32.68 26.65
CA ALA A 77 23.24 32.05 25.62
C ALA A 77 23.07 30.53 25.63
N LEU A 78 23.07 29.91 26.81
CA LEU A 78 22.84 28.46 26.95
C LEU A 78 21.42 28.07 26.55
N GLU A 79 20.40 28.85 26.92
CA GLU A 79 19.03 28.65 26.50
C GLU A 79 18.90 28.72 24.96
N THR A 80 19.55 29.72 24.35
CA THR A 80 19.56 29.84 22.88
C THR A 80 20.25 28.66 22.21
N SER A 81 21.39 28.19 22.74
CA SER A 81 22.09 27.02 22.22
C SER A 81 21.19 25.77 22.30
N TRP A 82 20.52 25.57 23.43
CA TRP A 82 19.59 24.45 23.59
C TRP A 82 18.43 24.52 22.59
N LEU A 83 17.81 25.70 22.42
CA LEU A 83 16.71 25.90 21.45
C LEU A 83 17.15 25.63 20.02
N LEU A 84 18.34 26.08 19.62
CA LEU A 84 18.87 25.83 18.27
C LEU A 84 19.09 24.33 18.03
N LYS A 85 19.67 23.62 18.99
CA LYS A 85 19.88 22.18 18.89
C LYS A 85 18.57 21.39 18.85
N GLU A 86 17.59 21.76 19.68
CA GLU A 86 16.29 21.11 19.70
C GLU A 86 15.49 21.35 18.39
N ASN A 87 15.53 22.59 17.85
CA ASN A 87 14.92 22.89 16.58
C ASN A 87 15.51 22.05 15.45
N ARG A 88 16.83 21.94 15.39
CA ARG A 88 17.51 21.10 14.40
C ARG A 88 17.11 19.63 14.52
N ARG A 89 17.08 19.10 15.74
CA ARG A 89 16.63 17.73 16.00
C ARG A 89 15.21 17.49 15.51
N LEU A 90 14.30 18.43 15.80
CA LEU A 90 12.91 18.35 15.35
C LEU A 90 12.78 18.44 13.83
N GLU A 91 13.58 19.28 13.17
CA GLU A 91 13.60 19.38 11.70
C GLU A 91 14.10 18.07 11.07
N GLU A 92 15.17 17.48 11.60
CA GLU A 92 15.69 16.19 11.13
C GLU A 92 14.66 15.07 11.32
N GLU A 93 13.96 15.04 12.45
CA GLU A 93 12.91 14.06 12.72
C GLU A 93 11.70 14.24 11.80
N ARG A 94 11.26 15.49 11.56
CA ARG A 94 10.20 15.78 10.59
C ARG A 94 10.56 15.33 9.18
N MET A 95 11.79 15.59 8.75
CA MET A 95 12.27 15.15 7.43
C MET A 95 12.28 13.63 7.32
N ARG A 96 12.72 12.93 8.37
CA ARG A 96 12.71 11.46 8.41
C ARG A 96 11.30 10.89 8.33
N LEU A 97 10.35 11.46 9.08
CA LEU A 97 8.96 11.02 9.05
C LEU A 97 8.31 11.27 7.68
N ALA A 98 8.58 12.41 7.06
CA ALA A 98 8.07 12.72 5.72
C ALA A 98 8.58 11.73 4.65
N LEU A 99 9.85 11.33 4.73
CA LEU A 99 10.42 10.31 3.84
C LEU A 99 9.77 8.94 4.02
N LEU A 100 9.54 8.53 5.28
CA LEU A 100 8.85 7.26 5.58
C LEU A 100 7.40 7.26 5.08
N GLU A 101 6.71 8.38 5.18
CA GLU A 101 5.34 8.53 4.68
C GLU A 101 5.29 8.44 3.15
N GLU A 102 6.21 9.10 2.45
CA GLU A 102 6.35 9.00 1.00
C GLU A 102 6.64 7.56 0.52
N GLU A 103 7.55 6.84 1.21
CA GLU A 103 7.83 5.43 0.90
C GLU A 103 6.58 4.56 1.08
N ARG A 104 5.86 4.74 2.17
CA ARG A 104 4.61 4.01 2.44
C ARG A 104 3.54 4.29 1.39
N GLU A 105 3.37 5.53 0.97
CA GLU A 105 2.43 5.89 -0.11
C GLU A 105 2.79 5.21 -1.42
N LYS A 106 4.09 5.16 -1.77
CA LYS A 106 4.58 4.44 -2.95
C LYS A 106 4.29 2.94 -2.87
N GLU A 107 4.53 2.31 -1.73
CA GLU A 107 4.22 0.89 -1.52
C GLU A 107 2.72 0.61 -1.68
N VAL A 108 1.85 1.43 -1.11
CA VAL A 108 0.40 1.32 -1.24
C VAL A 108 -0.04 1.51 -2.70
N ALA A 109 0.53 2.48 -3.40
CA ALA A 109 0.22 2.72 -4.82
C ALA A 109 0.64 1.53 -5.70
N VAL A 110 1.84 0.97 -5.47
CA VAL A 110 2.32 -0.23 -6.17
C VAL A 110 1.44 -1.44 -5.87
N ALA A 111 1.08 -1.66 -4.60
CA ALA A 111 0.19 -2.76 -4.21
C ALA A 111 -1.19 -2.64 -4.88
N ARG A 112 -1.77 -1.43 -4.93
CA ARG A 112 -3.02 -1.16 -5.67
C ARG A 112 -2.88 -1.43 -7.16
N MET A 113 -1.79 -0.99 -7.78
CA MET A 113 -1.53 -1.22 -9.21
C MET A 113 -1.39 -2.71 -9.52
N VAL A 114 -0.70 -3.47 -8.70
CA VAL A 114 -0.58 -4.94 -8.83
C VAL A 114 -1.93 -5.61 -8.64
N SER A 115 -2.73 -5.17 -7.66
CA SER A 115 -4.09 -5.68 -7.44
C SER A 115 -4.99 -5.44 -8.64
N LEU A 116 -5.04 -4.22 -9.18
CA LEU A 116 -5.79 -3.88 -10.38
C LEU A 116 -5.35 -4.70 -11.61
N ARG A 117 -4.04 -4.86 -11.80
CA ARG A 117 -3.49 -5.70 -12.88
C ARG A 117 -3.92 -7.16 -12.76
N ASN A 118 -3.97 -7.68 -11.54
CA ASN A 118 -4.38 -9.07 -11.30
C ASN A 118 -5.89 -9.28 -11.51
N GLN A 119 -6.73 -8.24 -11.33
CA GLN A 119 -8.16 -8.31 -11.61
C GLN A 119 -8.46 -8.47 -13.12
N LEU A 120 -7.58 -7.98 -14.00
CA LEU A 120 -7.79 -8.05 -15.45
C LEU A 120 -7.58 -9.45 -16.03
N ASN A 121 -7.05 -10.43 -15.30
CA ASN A 121 -6.67 -11.75 -15.76
C ASN A 121 -6.15 -11.77 -17.23
N PRO A 122 -4.85 -11.50 -17.47
CA PRO A 122 -4.33 -11.33 -18.83
C PRO A 122 -4.58 -12.53 -19.74
N HIS A 123 -4.54 -13.74 -19.17
CA HIS A 123 -4.77 -14.98 -19.90
C HIS A 123 -6.22 -15.06 -20.41
N PHE A 124 -7.20 -14.66 -19.60
CA PHE A 124 -8.60 -14.62 -20.04
C PHE A 124 -8.80 -13.57 -21.15
N LEU A 125 -8.15 -12.41 -21.03
CA LEU A 125 -8.22 -11.35 -22.03
C LEU A 125 -7.63 -11.82 -23.39
N PHE A 126 -6.44 -12.43 -23.38
CA PHE A 126 -5.85 -13.00 -24.62
C PHE A 126 -6.72 -14.09 -25.24
N ASN A 127 -7.30 -14.98 -24.44
CA ASN A 127 -8.22 -16.00 -24.90
C ASN A 127 -9.48 -15.38 -25.50
N SER A 128 -9.99 -14.30 -24.93
CA SER A 128 -11.16 -13.57 -25.45
C SER A 128 -10.88 -12.94 -26.80
N PHE A 129 -9.71 -12.30 -26.98
CA PHE A 129 -9.32 -11.76 -28.32
C PHE A 129 -9.15 -12.86 -29.37
N SER A 130 -8.56 -14.00 -29.00
CA SER A 130 -8.44 -15.15 -29.91
C SER A 130 -9.82 -15.70 -30.31
N THR A 131 -10.78 -15.74 -29.39
CA THR A 131 -12.15 -16.12 -29.65
C THR A 131 -12.84 -15.14 -30.59
N ILE A 132 -12.70 -13.84 -30.36
CA ILE A 132 -13.24 -12.79 -31.22
C ILE A 132 -12.66 -12.94 -32.65
N TYR A 133 -11.34 -13.08 -32.78
CA TYR A 133 -10.69 -13.26 -34.08
C TYR A 133 -11.24 -14.46 -34.87
N SER A 134 -11.42 -15.59 -34.18
CA SER A 134 -12.02 -16.79 -34.80
C SER A 134 -13.45 -16.55 -35.24
N LEU A 135 -14.28 -15.91 -34.39
CA LEU A 135 -15.69 -15.65 -34.67
C LEU A 135 -15.88 -14.63 -35.79
N VAL A 136 -15.06 -13.58 -35.89
CA VAL A 136 -15.16 -12.56 -36.98
C VAL A 136 -15.09 -13.22 -38.35
N ASN A 137 -14.28 -14.26 -38.49
CA ASN A 137 -14.11 -14.97 -39.77
C ASN A 137 -15.18 -16.02 -40.06
N THR A 138 -15.92 -16.49 -39.05
CA THR A 138 -16.89 -17.59 -39.18
C THR A 138 -18.33 -17.18 -38.94
N ASP A 139 -18.59 -16.26 -38.01
CA ASP A 139 -19.93 -15.80 -37.61
C ASP A 139 -19.84 -14.40 -36.95
N SER A 140 -20.00 -13.37 -37.79
CA SER A 140 -19.86 -11.98 -37.38
C SER A 140 -20.91 -11.54 -36.34
N GLU A 141 -22.12 -12.10 -36.37
CA GLU A 141 -23.17 -11.77 -35.39
C GLU A 141 -22.83 -12.35 -34.02
N ARG A 142 -22.31 -13.58 -33.95
CA ARG A 142 -21.79 -14.15 -32.70
C ARG A 142 -20.58 -13.39 -32.20
N ALA A 143 -19.68 -12.94 -33.06
CA ALA A 143 -18.56 -12.09 -32.70
C ALA A 143 -19.03 -10.80 -32.02
N ARG A 144 -20.01 -10.12 -32.63
CA ARG A 144 -20.63 -8.89 -32.11
C ARG A 144 -21.27 -9.12 -30.73
N SER A 145 -22.05 -10.18 -30.58
CA SER A 145 -22.66 -10.58 -29.32
C SER A 145 -21.63 -10.86 -28.24
N TYR A 146 -20.54 -11.56 -28.58
CA TYR A 146 -19.46 -11.86 -27.68
C TYR A 146 -18.74 -10.59 -27.16
N VAL A 147 -18.43 -9.65 -28.06
CA VAL A 147 -17.82 -8.36 -27.69
C VAL A 147 -18.71 -7.57 -26.72
N LEU A 148 -20.02 -7.54 -26.95
CA LEU A 148 -20.96 -6.87 -26.04
C LEU A 148 -21.00 -7.54 -24.67
N LYS A 149 -21.05 -8.87 -24.60
CA LYS A 149 -20.99 -9.63 -23.35
C LYS A 149 -19.68 -9.39 -22.59
N LEU A 150 -18.54 -9.42 -23.31
CA LEU A 150 -17.22 -9.17 -22.74
C LEU A 150 -17.11 -7.75 -22.16
N SER A 151 -17.60 -6.76 -22.90
CA SER A 151 -17.62 -5.36 -22.43
C SER A 151 -18.46 -5.18 -21.16
N ARG A 152 -19.63 -5.83 -21.08
CA ARG A 152 -20.47 -5.79 -19.87
C ARG A 152 -19.78 -6.49 -18.69
N PHE A 153 -19.21 -7.67 -18.90
CA PHE A 153 -18.49 -8.40 -17.87
C PHE A 153 -17.35 -7.57 -17.28
N TYR A 154 -16.51 -6.94 -18.13
CA TYR A 154 -15.42 -6.11 -17.63
C TYR A 154 -15.90 -4.82 -16.95
N ARG A 155 -17.02 -4.25 -17.36
CA ARG A 155 -17.60 -3.09 -16.68
C ARG A 155 -18.01 -3.47 -15.26
N ASP A 156 -18.76 -4.57 -15.09
CA ASP A 156 -19.23 -5.05 -13.79
C ASP A 156 -18.04 -5.48 -12.90
N LEU A 157 -16.99 -6.07 -13.51
CA LEU A 157 -15.79 -6.46 -12.79
C LEU A 157 -14.98 -5.27 -12.26
N LEU A 158 -14.97 -4.15 -13.00
CA LEU A 158 -14.22 -2.93 -12.70
C LEU A 158 -15.06 -1.87 -11.97
N GLU A 159 -16.36 -2.08 -11.81
CA GLU A 159 -17.16 -1.21 -10.95
C GLU A 159 -16.57 -1.20 -9.54
N GLU A 160 -16.20 0.01 -9.07
CA GLU A 160 -15.71 0.19 -7.72
C GLU A 160 -16.84 -0.13 -6.73
N HIS A 161 -16.75 -1.26 -6.08
CA HIS A 161 -17.59 -1.55 -4.94
C HIS A 161 -17.03 -0.74 -3.77
N SER A 162 -17.79 0.20 -3.26
CA SER A 162 -17.45 0.99 -2.06
C SER A 162 -17.27 0.12 -0.82
N ASP A 163 -17.81 -1.07 -0.86
CA ASP A 163 -17.80 -2.08 0.19
C ASP A 163 -17.04 -3.33 -0.28
N ASP A 164 -16.31 -3.96 0.64
CA ASP A 164 -15.61 -5.24 0.39
C ASP A 164 -16.57 -6.44 0.24
N LEU A 165 -17.88 -6.20 0.35
CA LEU A 165 -18.94 -7.19 0.30
C LEU A 165 -19.92 -6.92 -0.84
N ALA A 166 -20.29 -7.97 -1.57
CA ALA A 166 -21.36 -7.97 -2.56
C ALA A 166 -22.51 -8.88 -2.13
N THR A 167 -23.72 -8.61 -2.61
CA THR A 167 -24.85 -9.53 -2.40
C THR A 167 -24.56 -10.86 -3.11
N ILE A 168 -25.06 -11.97 -2.55
CA ILE A 168 -24.90 -13.28 -3.18
C ILE A 168 -25.39 -13.26 -4.64
N MET A 169 -26.49 -12.57 -4.92
CA MET A 169 -27.03 -12.49 -6.27
C MET A 169 -26.10 -11.76 -7.24
N ALA A 170 -25.47 -10.66 -6.81
CA ALA A 170 -24.49 -9.94 -7.65
C ALA A 170 -23.26 -10.82 -7.97
N GLU A 171 -22.78 -11.59 -6.98
CA GLU A 171 -21.69 -12.56 -7.17
C GLU A 171 -22.06 -13.68 -8.14
N VAL A 172 -23.27 -14.23 -8.02
CA VAL A 172 -23.80 -15.26 -8.93
C VAL A 172 -23.97 -14.73 -10.34
N ASP A 173 -24.47 -13.51 -10.51
CA ASP A 173 -24.63 -12.87 -11.81
C ASP A 173 -23.27 -12.64 -12.49
N LEU A 174 -22.28 -12.15 -11.77
CA LEU A 174 -20.92 -11.95 -12.28
C LEU A 174 -20.29 -13.29 -12.72
N ALA A 175 -20.38 -14.32 -11.88
CA ALA A 175 -19.88 -15.64 -12.19
C ALA A 175 -20.61 -16.28 -13.38
N SER A 176 -21.93 -16.09 -13.50
CA SER A 176 -22.74 -16.58 -14.62
C SER A 176 -22.33 -15.94 -15.94
N ARG A 177 -22.12 -14.62 -15.97
CA ARG A 177 -21.61 -13.90 -17.17
C ARG A 177 -20.24 -14.40 -17.60
N PHE A 178 -19.37 -14.70 -16.64
CA PHE A 178 -18.06 -15.28 -16.94
C PHE A 178 -18.21 -16.69 -17.58
N VAL A 179 -19.08 -17.55 -17.03
CA VAL A 179 -19.35 -18.88 -17.61
C VAL A 179 -19.95 -18.77 -19.02
N GLU A 180 -20.87 -17.83 -19.26
CA GLU A 180 -21.43 -17.59 -20.60
C GLU A 180 -20.35 -17.23 -21.64
N LEU A 181 -19.37 -16.42 -21.25
CA LEU A 181 -18.23 -16.10 -22.11
C LEU A 181 -17.36 -17.32 -22.38
N GLN A 182 -17.13 -18.15 -21.37
CA GLN A 182 -16.36 -19.39 -21.51
C GLN A 182 -17.11 -20.46 -22.35
N GLN A 183 -18.44 -20.49 -22.30
CA GLN A 183 -19.25 -21.43 -23.09
C GLN A 183 -19.11 -21.21 -24.61
N VAL A 184 -18.72 -20.03 -25.07
CA VAL A 184 -18.40 -19.81 -26.48
C VAL A 184 -17.22 -20.69 -26.94
N ARG A 185 -16.31 -21.00 -26.04
CA ARG A 185 -15.13 -21.84 -26.27
C ARG A 185 -15.39 -23.30 -25.95
N PHE A 186 -16.08 -23.58 -24.85
CA PHE A 186 -16.28 -24.93 -24.34
C PHE A 186 -17.61 -25.58 -24.78
N GLY A 187 -18.52 -24.79 -25.38
CA GLY A 187 -19.82 -25.26 -25.77
C GLY A 187 -20.64 -25.87 -24.64
N SER A 188 -21.32 -26.96 -24.95
CA SER A 188 -22.12 -27.73 -23.97
C SER A 188 -21.30 -28.50 -22.94
N CYS A 189 -19.95 -28.52 -23.11
CA CYS A 189 -19.06 -29.19 -22.14
C CYS A 189 -18.90 -28.43 -20.82
N LEU A 190 -19.37 -27.19 -20.74
CA LEU A 190 -19.34 -26.36 -19.53
C LEU A 190 -20.77 -25.92 -19.19
N THR A 191 -21.21 -26.24 -17.97
CA THR A 191 -22.53 -25.85 -17.46
C THR A 191 -22.41 -25.25 -16.07
N LEU A 192 -23.28 -24.26 -15.78
CA LEU A 192 -23.46 -23.69 -14.46
C LEU A 192 -24.93 -23.87 -14.06
N THR A 193 -25.17 -24.42 -12.89
CA THR A 193 -26.51 -24.65 -12.36
C THR A 193 -26.66 -24.03 -10.97
N TYR A 194 -27.77 -23.32 -10.73
CA TYR A 194 -28.12 -22.74 -9.44
C TYR A 194 -29.61 -22.50 -9.33
N ALA A 195 -30.13 -22.47 -8.08
CA ALA A 195 -31.53 -22.17 -7.80
C ALA A 195 -31.63 -20.73 -7.23
N THR A 196 -32.17 -19.81 -8.01
CA THR A 196 -32.27 -18.37 -7.67
C THR A 196 -33.12 -18.07 -6.45
N GLU A 197 -34.13 -18.91 -6.15
CA GLU A 197 -35.07 -18.68 -5.05
C GLU A 197 -34.43 -18.66 -3.64
N THR A 198 -33.22 -19.22 -3.52
CA THR A 198 -32.50 -19.34 -2.24
C THR A 198 -31.48 -18.24 -1.99
N PHE A 199 -31.20 -17.36 -2.96
CA PHE A 199 -30.06 -16.41 -2.91
C PHE A 199 -30.42 -15.00 -2.44
N ASN A 200 -31.60 -14.79 -1.89
CA ASN A 200 -32.15 -13.47 -1.60
C ASN A 200 -31.59 -12.79 -0.33
N LYS A 201 -30.76 -13.43 0.48
CA LYS A 201 -30.24 -12.86 1.72
C LYS A 201 -28.79 -13.24 1.94
N GLY A 202 -28.00 -12.22 2.32
CA GLY A 202 -26.59 -12.37 2.70
C GLY A 202 -25.59 -11.82 1.68
N TYR A 203 -24.35 -11.75 2.13
CA TYR A 203 -23.24 -11.14 1.41
C TYR A 203 -22.05 -12.10 1.37
N LEU A 204 -21.23 -11.95 0.34
CA LEU A 204 -19.94 -12.59 0.21
C LEU A 204 -18.88 -11.52 -0.09
N PRO A 205 -17.59 -11.75 0.21
CA PRO A 205 -16.52 -10.89 -0.27
C PRO A 205 -16.54 -10.80 -1.80
N VAL A 206 -16.31 -9.60 -2.32
CA VAL A 206 -16.38 -9.29 -3.76
C VAL A 206 -15.55 -10.26 -4.59
N GLN A 207 -16.07 -10.72 -5.74
CA GLN A 207 -15.40 -11.65 -6.67
C GLN A 207 -15.09 -13.05 -6.09
N SER A 208 -15.69 -13.45 -4.97
CA SER A 208 -15.50 -14.76 -4.38
C SER A 208 -15.95 -15.92 -5.29
N LEU A 209 -17.14 -15.77 -5.87
CA LEU A 209 -17.69 -16.83 -6.75
C LEU A 209 -17.01 -16.84 -8.12
N LEU A 210 -16.65 -15.69 -8.66
CA LEU A 210 -15.87 -15.60 -9.89
C LEU A 210 -14.54 -16.35 -9.75
N LEU A 211 -13.82 -16.15 -8.65
CA LEU A 211 -12.55 -16.83 -8.37
C LEU A 211 -12.71 -18.37 -8.33
N LEU A 212 -13.78 -18.85 -7.68
CA LEU A 212 -14.02 -20.30 -7.56
C LEU A 212 -14.41 -20.93 -8.91
N VAL A 213 -15.24 -20.25 -9.68
CA VAL A 213 -15.63 -20.70 -11.02
C VAL A 213 -14.45 -20.68 -12.00
N GLU A 214 -13.62 -19.62 -11.94
CA GLU A 214 -12.39 -19.55 -12.72
C GLU A 214 -11.45 -20.71 -12.37
N ASN A 215 -11.26 -21.01 -11.09
CA ASN A 215 -10.45 -22.14 -10.62
C ASN A 215 -11.02 -23.48 -11.12
N ALA A 216 -12.34 -23.68 -11.06
CA ALA A 216 -12.98 -24.88 -11.56
C ALA A 216 -12.68 -25.09 -13.06
N ILE A 217 -12.83 -24.05 -13.90
CA ILE A 217 -12.58 -24.11 -15.34
C ILE A 217 -11.08 -24.27 -15.65
N LYS A 218 -10.22 -23.62 -14.91
CA LYS A 218 -8.76 -23.67 -15.11
C LYS A 218 -8.17 -25.04 -14.81
N HIS A 219 -8.62 -25.69 -13.76
CA HIS A 219 -7.98 -26.89 -13.23
C HIS A 219 -8.62 -28.19 -13.71
N ASN A 220 -9.87 -28.16 -14.21
CA ASN A 220 -10.56 -29.37 -14.62
C ASN A 220 -10.66 -29.51 -16.15
N ILE A 221 -10.82 -30.78 -16.58
CA ILE A 221 -11.13 -31.11 -17.95
C ILE A 221 -12.59 -30.69 -18.25
N ALA A 222 -12.84 -30.17 -19.44
CA ALA A 222 -14.18 -29.87 -19.95
C ALA A 222 -14.27 -30.32 -21.40
N THR A 223 -14.66 -31.56 -21.64
CA THR A 223 -14.83 -32.23 -22.95
C THR A 223 -16.20 -32.88 -23.06
N LEU A 224 -16.56 -33.37 -24.23
CA LEU A 224 -17.83 -34.09 -24.41
C LEU A 224 -17.88 -35.38 -23.60
N GLU A 225 -16.73 -36.03 -23.40
CA GLU A 225 -16.63 -37.29 -22.62
C GLU A 225 -16.60 -37.01 -21.11
N ALA A 226 -16.10 -35.84 -20.70
CA ALA A 226 -16.00 -35.43 -19.33
C ALA A 226 -16.48 -33.97 -19.18
N PRO A 227 -17.79 -33.70 -19.24
CA PRO A 227 -18.34 -32.36 -19.12
C PRO A 227 -18.13 -31.81 -17.71
N LEU A 228 -17.81 -30.51 -17.63
CA LEU A 228 -17.65 -29.79 -16.39
C LEU A 228 -18.96 -29.09 -15.99
N SER A 229 -19.64 -29.66 -14.99
CA SER A 229 -20.83 -29.04 -14.39
C SER A 229 -20.47 -28.38 -13.07
N ILE A 230 -20.64 -27.06 -13.00
CA ILE A 230 -20.45 -26.26 -11.80
C ILE A 230 -21.83 -26.07 -11.17
N GLN A 231 -21.95 -26.36 -9.89
CA GLN A 231 -23.21 -26.26 -9.15
C GLN A 231 -23.05 -25.29 -7.96
N MET A 232 -23.99 -24.36 -7.83
CA MET A 232 -24.05 -23.41 -6.72
C MET A 232 -25.30 -23.65 -5.89
N SER A 233 -25.14 -23.67 -4.58
CA SER A 233 -26.29 -23.90 -3.66
C SER A 233 -26.05 -23.26 -2.30
N ILE A 234 -27.12 -23.04 -1.54
CA ILE A 234 -27.07 -22.63 -0.13
C ILE A 234 -27.59 -23.79 0.72
N ARG A 235 -26.79 -24.20 1.72
CA ARG A 235 -27.15 -25.24 2.70
C ARG A 235 -26.62 -24.82 4.07
N ASP A 236 -27.44 -24.94 5.10
CA ASP A 236 -27.08 -24.72 6.51
C ASP A 236 -26.35 -23.37 6.78
N GLY A 237 -26.75 -22.31 6.09
CA GLY A 237 -26.12 -20.98 6.24
C GLY A 237 -24.80 -20.80 5.51
N TYR A 238 -24.42 -21.75 4.66
CA TYR A 238 -23.20 -21.68 3.84
C TYR A 238 -23.54 -21.69 2.36
N PHE A 239 -22.73 -20.98 1.59
CA PHE A 239 -22.75 -21.04 0.14
C PHE A 239 -21.76 -22.09 -0.36
N PHE A 240 -22.22 -22.98 -1.22
CA PHE A 240 -21.42 -24.05 -1.81
C PHE A 240 -21.21 -23.80 -3.30
N VAL A 241 -19.97 -24.03 -3.74
CA VAL A 241 -19.62 -24.18 -5.16
C VAL A 241 -19.01 -25.55 -5.33
N GLU A 242 -19.60 -26.37 -6.19
CA GLU A 242 -19.24 -27.78 -6.36
C GLU A 242 -19.01 -28.09 -7.83
N ASN A 243 -18.03 -28.95 -8.13
CA ASN A 243 -17.78 -29.44 -9.47
C ASN A 243 -17.16 -30.86 -9.46
N PRO A 244 -17.30 -31.67 -10.52
CA PRO A 244 -16.56 -32.92 -10.67
C PRO A 244 -15.07 -32.67 -10.55
N TYR A 245 -14.36 -33.51 -9.79
CA TYR A 245 -12.91 -33.44 -9.63
C TYR A 245 -12.24 -34.25 -10.74
N GLN A 246 -11.88 -33.57 -11.84
CA GLN A 246 -11.32 -34.15 -13.06
C GLN A 246 -10.14 -33.34 -13.58
N LEU A 247 -9.02 -33.40 -12.87
CA LEU A 247 -7.87 -32.53 -13.13
C LEU A 247 -7.29 -32.68 -14.54
N ARG A 248 -6.87 -31.56 -15.14
CA ARG A 248 -6.14 -31.54 -16.42
C ARG A 248 -4.71 -32.07 -16.31
N SER A 249 -4.12 -32.05 -15.14
CA SER A 249 -2.73 -32.44 -14.89
C SER A 249 -2.63 -33.05 -13.50
N GLU A 250 -1.86 -34.14 -13.36
CA GLU A 250 -1.59 -34.80 -12.09
C GLU A 250 -0.73 -33.94 -11.11
N LYS A 251 -0.23 -32.80 -11.53
CA LYS A 251 0.46 -31.89 -10.61
C LYS A 251 -0.56 -31.29 -9.65
N ILE A 252 -0.59 -31.86 -8.44
CA ILE A 252 -1.24 -31.26 -7.25
C ILE A 252 -0.52 -29.93 -6.99
N GLU A 253 -1.02 -28.85 -7.58
CA GLU A 253 -0.63 -27.52 -7.10
C GLU A 253 -1.17 -27.41 -5.67
N ARG A 254 -0.25 -27.10 -4.73
CA ARG A 254 -0.58 -26.66 -3.37
C ARG A 254 -1.73 -25.65 -3.42
N ILE A 255 -2.52 -25.55 -2.35
CA ILE A 255 -3.58 -24.55 -2.17
C ILE A 255 -3.19 -23.26 -2.91
N GLY A 256 -3.90 -22.98 -4.01
CA GLY A 256 -3.48 -21.90 -4.93
C GLY A 256 -3.58 -20.54 -4.24
N LEU A 257 -2.75 -19.59 -4.66
CA LEU A 257 -2.75 -18.21 -4.14
C LEU A 257 -4.16 -17.60 -4.08
N GLY A 258 -5.05 -17.97 -5.00
CA GLY A 258 -6.44 -17.51 -5.00
C GLY A 258 -7.25 -17.98 -3.80
N GLN A 259 -7.10 -19.23 -3.39
CA GLN A 259 -7.81 -19.77 -2.21
C GLN A 259 -7.27 -19.15 -0.92
N LEU A 260 -5.96 -18.95 -0.80
CA LEU A 260 -5.35 -18.24 0.35
C LEU A 260 -5.86 -16.81 0.46
N ASN A 261 -5.94 -16.08 -0.66
CA ASN A 261 -6.51 -14.75 -0.69
C ASN A 261 -7.97 -14.73 -0.23
N LEU A 262 -8.74 -15.73 -0.64
CA LEU A 262 -10.14 -15.81 -0.22
C LEU A 262 -10.26 -16.06 1.28
N VAL A 263 -9.46 -16.98 1.85
CA VAL A 263 -9.38 -17.21 3.30
C VAL A 263 -9.06 -15.91 4.04
N SER A 264 -7.99 -15.20 3.64
CA SER A 264 -7.58 -13.95 4.29
C SER A 264 -8.67 -12.87 4.24
N ARG A 265 -9.46 -12.79 3.16
CA ARG A 265 -10.57 -11.83 3.07
C ARG A 265 -11.68 -12.12 4.09
N PHE A 266 -12.04 -13.40 4.28
CA PHE A 266 -13.03 -13.77 5.29
C PHE A 266 -12.53 -13.51 6.71
N GLU A 267 -11.26 -13.80 6.99
CA GLU A 267 -10.61 -13.50 8.29
C GLU A 267 -10.59 -12.00 8.60
N LEU A 268 -10.25 -11.15 7.62
CA LEU A 268 -10.27 -9.68 7.77
C LEU A 268 -11.67 -9.13 8.08
N LEU A 269 -12.72 -9.80 7.59
CA LEU A 269 -14.12 -9.45 7.88
C LEU A 269 -14.63 -10.05 9.20
N GLY A 270 -13.77 -10.73 9.97
CA GLY A 270 -14.14 -11.36 11.23
C GLY A 270 -15.05 -12.57 11.08
N SER A 271 -15.10 -13.19 9.88
CA SER A 271 -15.92 -14.36 9.58
C SER A 271 -15.11 -15.66 9.66
N GLU A 272 -15.81 -16.81 9.81
CA GLU A 272 -15.19 -18.13 9.70
C GLU A 272 -14.50 -18.27 8.32
N PRO A 273 -13.29 -18.85 8.22
CA PRO A 273 -12.64 -19.04 6.94
C PRO A 273 -13.37 -20.07 6.05
N PRO A 274 -13.34 -19.90 4.73
CA PRO A 274 -13.86 -20.89 3.78
C PRO A 274 -13.20 -22.24 3.93
N LYS A 275 -13.95 -23.32 3.63
CA LYS A 275 -13.42 -24.69 3.61
C LYS A 275 -13.47 -25.26 2.21
N PHE A 276 -12.40 -25.94 1.84
CA PHE A 276 -12.23 -26.57 0.53
C PHE A 276 -11.95 -28.05 0.72
N GLY A 277 -12.45 -28.89 -0.16
CA GLY A 277 -12.20 -30.32 -0.06
C GLY A 277 -12.69 -31.09 -1.27
N ILE A 278 -12.44 -32.41 -1.23
CA ILE A 278 -12.91 -33.37 -2.23
C ILE A 278 -13.67 -34.45 -1.48
N GLN A 279 -14.89 -34.72 -1.92
CA GLN A 279 -15.74 -35.77 -1.38
C GLN A 279 -16.45 -36.52 -2.51
N ASN A 280 -16.34 -37.83 -2.55
CA ASN A 280 -16.99 -38.70 -3.56
C ASN A 280 -16.69 -38.27 -5.02
N GLY A 281 -15.47 -37.83 -5.32
CA GLY A 281 -15.08 -37.37 -6.66
C GLY A 281 -15.60 -36.00 -7.04
N VAL A 282 -16.15 -35.24 -6.09
CA VAL A 282 -16.61 -33.86 -6.25
C VAL A 282 -15.71 -32.93 -5.42
N TYR A 283 -15.16 -31.92 -6.04
CA TYR A 283 -14.54 -30.80 -5.34
C TYR A 283 -15.62 -29.86 -4.84
N TYR A 284 -15.48 -29.38 -3.61
CA TYR A 284 -16.37 -28.38 -3.04
C TYR A 284 -15.61 -27.21 -2.40
N ALA A 285 -16.18 -26.04 -2.51
CA ALA A 285 -15.84 -24.86 -1.72
C ALA A 285 -17.06 -24.47 -0.88
N ARG A 286 -16.89 -24.37 0.43
CA ARG A 286 -17.92 -23.94 1.39
C ARG A 286 -17.56 -22.59 1.93
N LEU A 287 -18.39 -21.59 1.68
CA LEU A 287 -18.21 -20.20 2.08
C LEU A 287 -19.25 -19.84 3.14
N PRO A 288 -18.85 -19.26 4.28
CA PRO A 288 -19.81 -18.71 5.24
C PRO A 288 -20.53 -17.50 4.64
N ILE A 289 -21.85 -17.43 4.82
CA ILE A 289 -22.66 -16.30 4.38
C ILE A 289 -22.59 -15.22 5.47
N ILE A 290 -22.28 -13.99 5.06
CA ILE A 290 -22.21 -12.83 5.95
C ILE A 290 -23.56 -12.15 5.96
N TYR A 291 -24.10 -11.90 7.13
CA TYR A 291 -25.36 -11.17 7.33
C TYR A 291 -25.04 -9.82 7.99
N ARG A 292 -25.57 -8.73 7.43
CA ARG A 292 -25.50 -7.38 7.99
C ARG A 292 -26.82 -7.03 8.67
#